data_3346a5f14f5ce8be71ee005cf4b08fb1
#
_entry.id   3346a5f14f5ce8be71ee005cf4b08fb1
#
_cell.length_a   1.000
_cell.length_b   1.000
_cell.length_c   1.000
_cell.angle_alpha   90.00
_cell.angle_beta   90.00
_cell.angle_gamma   90.00
#
_symmetry.space_group_name_H-M   'P 1'
#
loop_
_entity.id
_entity.type
_entity.pdbx_description
1 polymer ?
#
loop_
_entity_poly.entity_id
_entity_poly.type
_entity_poly.pdbx_seq_one_letter_code
_entity_poly.pdbx_strand_id
1 'polypeptide(L)'
;MDVHLAIASKRDVREYASTPIPDDVVQRILDAGRLAGSSANKQQREFVIVSDRETLAQAVYVPQNILGAALVIAIAGKAGGLDMGRSAQNMMLAAWNDGVVSCPNGQRDREAVERLVGAPVGAVLTFGYPARTRDPESRTAEEWSVRANRKSLDELVRRI
;
A
#
# COMPACT_ATOMS: atom_id res chain seq x y z
N MET A 1 -7.16 -6.65 -15.25
CA MET A 1 -6.74 -5.24 -15.57
C MET A 1 -5.31 -5.25 -16.06
N ASP A 2 -4.99 -4.45 -17.08
CA ASP A 2 -3.59 -4.33 -17.51
C ASP A 2 -2.79 -3.44 -16.54
N VAL A 3 -1.44 -3.58 -16.59
CA VAL A 3 -0.54 -2.90 -15.64
C VAL A 3 -0.60 -1.38 -15.77
N HIS A 4 -0.70 -0.84 -16.99
CA HIS A 4 -0.72 0.60 -17.20
C HIS A 4 -2.00 1.22 -16.66
N LEU A 5 -3.15 0.59 -16.88
CA LEU A 5 -4.43 1.00 -16.31
C LEU A 5 -4.40 0.92 -14.78
N ALA A 6 -3.82 -0.15 -14.20
CA ALA A 6 -3.69 -0.27 -12.75
C ALA A 6 -2.89 0.90 -12.15
N ILE A 7 -1.74 1.24 -12.74
CA ILE A 7 -0.89 2.36 -12.30
C ILE A 7 -1.65 3.70 -12.43
N ALA A 8 -2.29 3.93 -13.57
CA ALA A 8 -2.98 5.18 -13.86
C ALA A 8 -4.22 5.40 -12.99
N SER A 9 -4.98 4.33 -12.69
CA SER A 9 -6.26 4.39 -11.97
C SER A 9 -6.14 4.29 -10.46
N LYS A 10 -5.12 3.60 -9.91
CA LYS A 10 -4.95 3.39 -8.47
C LYS A 10 -4.88 4.73 -7.71
N ARG A 11 -5.67 4.82 -6.66
CA ARG A 11 -5.68 5.96 -5.73
C ARG A 11 -5.60 5.47 -4.28
N ASP A 12 -5.03 6.31 -3.42
CA ASP A 12 -5.09 6.08 -1.98
C ASP A 12 -6.50 6.36 -1.49
N VAL A 13 -7.10 5.35 -0.87
CA VAL A 13 -8.46 5.43 -0.32
C VAL A 13 -8.40 5.04 1.15
N ARG A 14 -9.10 5.81 1.99
CA ARG A 14 -9.04 5.71 3.45
C ARG A 14 -10.40 5.41 4.08
N GLU A 15 -11.45 5.34 3.26
CA GLU A 15 -12.80 4.98 3.69
C GLU A 15 -13.10 3.54 3.24
N TYR A 16 -13.27 2.66 4.22
CA TYR A 16 -13.45 1.23 3.99
C TYR A 16 -14.86 0.79 4.37
N ALA A 17 -15.39 -0.18 3.64
CA ALA A 17 -16.55 -0.96 4.05
C ALA A 17 -16.15 -1.95 5.16
N SER A 18 -17.11 -2.38 5.95
CA SER A 18 -16.89 -3.38 7.01
C SER A 18 -16.71 -4.82 6.48
N THR A 19 -16.71 -5.01 5.18
CA THR A 19 -16.56 -6.31 4.53
C THR A 19 -15.14 -6.85 4.74
N PRO A 20 -14.96 -8.07 5.26
CA PRO A 20 -13.65 -8.69 5.39
C PRO A 20 -13.03 -8.99 4.03
N ILE A 21 -11.70 -8.97 3.96
CA ILE A 21 -10.96 -9.41 2.78
C ILE A 21 -10.79 -10.94 2.87
N PRO A 22 -11.18 -11.73 1.86
CA PRO A 22 -10.96 -13.18 1.85
C PRO A 22 -9.47 -13.55 1.94
N ASP A 23 -9.16 -14.68 2.57
CA ASP A 23 -7.78 -15.11 2.80
C ASP A 23 -6.97 -15.29 1.51
N ASP A 24 -7.57 -15.78 0.44
CA ASP A 24 -6.91 -15.94 -0.85
C ASP A 24 -6.53 -14.57 -1.47
N VAL A 25 -7.33 -13.52 -1.25
CA VAL A 25 -6.99 -12.15 -1.64
C VAL A 25 -5.84 -11.62 -0.78
N VAL A 26 -5.88 -11.86 0.52
CA VAL A 26 -4.77 -11.49 1.43
C VAL A 26 -3.47 -12.16 1.00
N GLN A 27 -3.51 -13.46 0.65
CA GLN A 27 -2.34 -14.20 0.15
C GLN A 27 -1.81 -13.61 -1.16
N ARG A 28 -2.67 -13.22 -2.11
CA ARG A 28 -2.23 -12.56 -3.36
C ARG A 28 -1.56 -11.21 -3.09
N ILE A 29 -2.08 -10.43 -2.15
CA ILE A 29 -1.46 -9.15 -1.74
C ILE A 29 -0.07 -9.39 -1.15
N LEU A 30 0.07 -10.34 -0.22
CA LEU A 30 1.35 -10.67 0.39
C LEU A 30 2.35 -11.22 -0.63
N ASP A 31 1.90 -12.09 -1.53
CA ASP A 31 2.74 -12.68 -2.58
C ASP A 31 3.25 -11.61 -3.57
N ALA A 32 2.42 -10.65 -3.94
CA ALA A 32 2.85 -9.52 -4.77
C ALA A 32 3.99 -8.72 -4.11
N GLY A 33 3.92 -8.51 -2.80
CA GLY A 33 5.02 -7.90 -2.03
C GLY A 33 6.28 -8.76 -2.03
N ARG A 34 6.13 -10.07 -1.84
CA ARG A 34 7.24 -11.06 -1.87
C ARG A 34 7.96 -11.07 -3.21
N LEU A 35 7.23 -10.97 -4.31
CA LEU A 35 7.77 -10.98 -5.67
C LEU A 35 8.54 -9.71 -6.04
N ALA A 36 8.47 -8.64 -5.25
CA ALA A 36 9.29 -7.46 -5.49
C ALA A 36 10.79 -7.81 -5.39
N GLY A 37 11.58 -7.36 -6.36
CA GLY A 37 13.03 -7.57 -6.33
C GLY A 37 13.71 -6.84 -5.16
N SER A 38 14.90 -7.30 -4.79
CA SER A 38 15.76 -6.65 -3.79
C SER A 38 17.21 -6.61 -4.26
N SER A 39 18.00 -5.68 -3.73
CA SER A 39 19.41 -5.57 -4.03
C SER A 39 20.14 -6.90 -3.75
N ALA A 40 20.84 -7.43 -4.74
CA ALA A 40 21.51 -8.73 -4.69
C ALA A 40 20.62 -9.88 -4.17
N ASN A 41 19.30 -9.78 -4.39
CA ASN A 41 18.30 -10.73 -3.90
C ASN A 41 18.37 -10.99 -2.38
N LYS A 42 18.76 -10.01 -1.59
CA LYS A 42 18.95 -10.14 -0.14
C LYS A 42 17.66 -10.42 0.64
N GLN A 43 16.52 -9.98 0.13
CA GLN A 43 15.17 -10.25 0.68
C GLN A 43 15.04 -9.91 2.18
N GLN A 44 15.68 -8.83 2.64
CA GLN A 44 15.77 -8.42 4.05
C GLN A 44 14.52 -7.66 4.52
N ARG A 45 13.35 -8.13 4.10
CA ARG A 45 12.05 -7.58 4.50
C ARG A 45 11.11 -8.69 4.92
N GLU A 46 10.21 -8.35 5.80
CA GLU A 46 9.10 -9.18 6.27
C GLU A 46 7.80 -8.41 6.23
N PHE A 47 6.68 -9.11 6.20
CA PHE A 47 5.34 -8.54 6.21
C PHE A 47 4.65 -8.96 7.49
N VAL A 48 4.39 -7.99 8.36
CA VAL A 48 3.75 -8.22 9.65
C VAL A 48 2.29 -7.78 9.55
N ILE A 49 1.37 -8.74 9.69
CA ILE A 49 -0.07 -8.42 9.82
C ILE A 49 -0.28 -7.93 11.25
N VAL A 50 -0.66 -6.66 11.39
CA VAL A 50 -0.84 -6.04 12.70
C VAL A 50 -2.27 -6.22 13.18
N SER A 51 -2.46 -7.00 14.24
CA SER A 51 -3.75 -7.22 14.90
C SER A 51 -4.03 -6.20 16.00
N ASP A 52 -3.01 -5.74 16.74
CA ASP A 52 -3.14 -4.67 17.73
C ASP A 52 -3.23 -3.30 17.05
N ARG A 53 -4.43 -3.02 16.54
CA ARG A 53 -4.71 -1.79 15.80
C ARG A 53 -4.84 -0.57 16.71
N GLU A 54 -5.26 -0.76 17.94
CA GLU A 54 -5.43 0.34 18.89
C GLU A 54 -4.09 0.94 19.27
N THR A 55 -3.10 0.10 19.59
CA THR A 55 -1.74 0.57 19.86
C THR A 55 -1.11 1.21 18.62
N LEU A 56 -1.26 0.60 17.44
CA LEU A 56 -0.73 1.17 16.21
C LEU A 56 -1.37 2.52 15.86
N ALA A 57 -2.69 2.65 16.06
CA ALA A 57 -3.43 3.88 15.76
C ALA A 57 -2.90 5.10 16.54
N GLN A 58 -2.39 4.90 17.76
CA GLN A 58 -1.78 5.96 18.57
C GLN A 58 -0.45 6.46 18.01
N ALA A 59 0.22 5.66 17.17
CA ALA A 59 1.53 5.94 16.63
C ALA A 59 1.53 6.49 15.19
N VAL A 60 0.37 6.63 14.55
CA VAL A 60 0.21 7.16 13.19
C VAL A 60 -0.44 8.55 13.18
N TYR A 61 -0.31 9.29 12.05
CA TYR A 61 -0.93 10.61 11.93
C TYR A 61 -2.45 10.58 11.84
N VAL A 62 -3.04 9.52 11.27
CA VAL A 62 -4.49 9.39 11.06
C VAL A 62 -4.98 8.05 11.63
N PRO A 63 -5.30 7.99 12.93
CA PRO A 63 -5.74 6.76 13.62
C PRO A 63 -6.88 6.03 12.93
N GLN A 64 -7.84 6.78 12.37
CA GLN A 64 -9.04 6.23 11.74
C GLN A 64 -8.71 5.34 10.53
N ASN A 65 -7.61 5.60 9.83
CA ASN A 65 -7.17 4.76 8.72
C ASN A 65 -6.83 3.34 9.20
N ILE A 66 -6.23 3.21 10.38
CA ILE A 66 -5.86 1.92 10.98
C ILE A 66 -7.09 1.21 11.51
N LEU A 67 -7.91 1.92 12.29
CA LEU A 67 -9.07 1.35 12.98
C LEU A 67 -10.17 0.90 12.01
N GLY A 68 -10.36 1.63 10.91
CA GLY A 68 -11.38 1.32 9.90
C GLY A 68 -10.96 0.28 8.86
N ALA A 69 -9.69 -0.09 8.77
CA ALA A 69 -9.21 -1.01 7.73
C ALA A 69 -9.59 -2.47 8.02
N ALA A 70 -9.83 -3.27 6.98
CA ALA A 70 -10.03 -4.72 7.11
C ALA A 70 -8.71 -5.45 7.37
N LEU A 71 -7.59 -4.95 6.78
CA LEU A 71 -6.26 -5.53 6.93
C LEU A 71 -5.22 -4.42 7.10
N VAL A 72 -4.27 -4.62 8.02
CA VAL A 72 -3.12 -3.73 8.24
C VAL A 72 -1.84 -4.54 8.13
N ILE A 73 -0.91 -4.09 7.27
CA ILE A 73 0.38 -4.73 7.05
C ILE A 73 1.49 -3.71 7.30
N ALA A 74 2.42 -4.05 8.18
CA ALA A 74 3.70 -3.36 8.29
C ALA A 74 4.75 -4.07 7.42
N ILE A 75 5.49 -3.32 6.61
CA ILE A 75 6.66 -3.81 5.90
C ILE A 75 7.87 -3.46 6.75
N ALA A 76 8.48 -4.50 7.31
CA ALA A 76 9.52 -4.39 8.31
C ALA A 76 10.83 -5.03 7.87
N GLY A 77 11.91 -4.86 8.65
CA GLY A 77 13.20 -5.46 8.43
C GLY A 77 14.30 -4.45 8.06
N LYS A 78 15.44 -4.96 7.61
CA LYS A 78 16.64 -4.16 7.29
C LYS A 78 16.77 -3.79 5.81
N ALA A 79 15.74 -4.01 5.01
CA ALA A 79 15.74 -3.67 3.60
C ALA A 79 15.81 -2.13 3.39
N GLY A 80 16.48 -1.70 2.35
CA GLY A 80 16.50 -0.28 1.98
C GLY A 80 15.12 0.23 1.55
N GLY A 81 14.93 1.56 1.64
CA GLY A 81 13.66 2.20 1.30
C GLY A 81 13.13 1.87 -0.11
N LEU A 82 14.04 1.72 -1.09
CA LEU A 82 13.66 1.32 -2.46
C LEU A 82 13.03 -0.09 -2.48
N ASP A 83 13.64 -1.06 -1.80
CA ASP A 83 13.14 -2.45 -1.79
C ASP A 83 11.79 -2.54 -1.05
N MET A 84 11.63 -1.81 0.05
CA MET A 84 10.36 -1.73 0.77
C MET A 84 9.28 -1.02 -0.05
N GLY A 85 9.63 0.09 -0.72
CA GLY A 85 8.71 0.84 -1.59
C GLY A 85 8.21 0.01 -2.77
N ARG A 86 9.08 -0.80 -3.39
CA ARG A 86 8.69 -1.75 -4.46
C ARG A 86 7.69 -2.78 -3.95
N SER A 87 7.92 -3.34 -2.74
CA SER A 87 6.97 -4.27 -2.14
C SER A 87 5.64 -3.61 -1.83
N ALA A 88 5.65 -2.42 -1.23
CA ALA A 88 4.45 -1.65 -0.94
C ALA A 88 3.62 -1.37 -2.19
N GLN A 89 4.27 -0.92 -3.26
CA GLN A 89 3.58 -0.61 -4.52
C GLN A 89 2.99 -1.86 -5.17
N ASN A 90 3.72 -2.98 -5.19
CA ASN A 90 3.20 -4.24 -5.71
C ASN A 90 1.96 -4.71 -4.94
N MET A 91 2.02 -4.69 -3.60
CA MET A 91 0.88 -5.04 -2.74
C MET A 91 -0.34 -4.18 -3.04
N MET A 92 -0.15 -2.86 -3.15
CA MET A 92 -1.25 -1.93 -3.39
C MET A 92 -1.86 -2.09 -4.80
N LEU A 93 -1.06 -2.44 -5.81
CA LEU A 93 -1.53 -2.71 -7.17
C LEU A 93 -2.27 -4.05 -7.26
N ALA A 94 -1.76 -5.10 -6.60
CA ALA A 94 -2.44 -6.39 -6.52
C ALA A 94 -3.80 -6.27 -5.83
N ALA A 95 -3.85 -5.56 -4.69
CA ALA A 95 -5.10 -5.26 -4.00
C ALA A 95 -6.10 -4.52 -4.91
N TRP A 96 -5.62 -3.49 -5.62
CA TRP A 96 -6.44 -2.71 -6.56
C TRP A 96 -7.04 -3.56 -7.67
N ASN A 97 -6.28 -4.52 -8.20
CA ASN A 97 -6.78 -5.46 -9.19
C ASN A 97 -7.91 -6.37 -8.68
N ASP A 98 -7.89 -6.67 -7.38
CA ASP A 98 -8.90 -7.50 -6.70
C ASP A 98 -10.04 -6.67 -6.08
N GLY A 99 -10.15 -5.38 -6.44
CA GLY A 99 -11.19 -4.48 -5.94
C GLY A 99 -10.96 -4.00 -4.50
N VAL A 100 -9.81 -4.30 -3.90
CA VAL A 100 -9.40 -3.86 -2.57
C VAL A 100 -8.64 -2.54 -2.71
N VAL A 101 -9.07 -1.53 -1.98
CA VAL A 101 -8.38 -0.24 -1.91
C VAL A 101 -7.38 -0.20 -0.77
N SER A 102 -6.40 0.70 -0.87
CA SER A 102 -5.29 0.76 0.08
C SER A 102 -4.80 2.19 0.30
N CYS A 103 -4.10 2.38 1.42
CA CYS A 103 -3.42 3.63 1.72
C CYS A 103 -2.13 3.37 2.51
N PRO A 104 -0.99 3.99 2.14
CA PRO A 104 0.15 4.08 3.02
C PRO A 104 -0.12 5.10 4.14
N ASN A 105 0.33 4.79 5.36
CA ASN A 105 0.09 5.60 6.54
C ASN A 105 1.40 6.18 7.08
N GLY A 106 1.42 7.50 7.32
CA GLY A 106 2.54 8.18 7.95
C GLY A 106 2.65 7.81 9.43
N GLN A 107 3.85 7.49 9.87
CA GLN A 107 4.17 7.16 11.25
C GLN A 107 4.49 8.46 12.01
N ARG A 108 3.67 8.82 13.01
CA ARG A 108 3.89 9.97 13.88
C ARG A 108 4.97 9.67 14.93
N ASP A 109 4.90 8.46 15.49
CA ASP A 109 5.88 7.93 16.43
C ASP A 109 6.44 6.61 15.85
N ARG A 110 7.53 6.75 15.10
CA ARG A 110 8.18 5.63 14.43
C ARG A 110 8.70 4.60 15.43
N GLU A 111 9.27 5.05 16.55
CA GLU A 111 9.82 4.14 17.56
C GLU A 111 8.72 3.30 18.22
N ALA A 112 7.53 3.88 18.46
CA ALA A 112 6.39 3.13 18.97
C ALA A 112 5.93 2.07 17.96
N VAL A 113 5.88 2.39 16.65
CA VAL A 113 5.55 1.42 15.61
C VAL A 113 6.59 0.29 15.56
N GLU A 114 7.88 0.62 15.60
CA GLU A 114 8.97 -0.36 15.57
C GLU A 114 8.99 -1.25 16.83
N ARG A 115 8.67 -0.70 18.00
CA ARG A 115 8.50 -1.50 19.24
C ARG A 115 7.33 -2.47 19.13
N LEU A 116 6.20 -2.04 18.58
CA LEU A 116 5.02 -2.89 18.39
C LEU A 116 5.30 -4.04 17.41
N VAL A 117 5.98 -3.74 16.31
CA VAL A 117 6.30 -4.70 15.24
C VAL A 117 7.49 -5.60 15.60
N GLY A 118 8.40 -5.13 16.46
CA GLY A 118 9.62 -5.82 16.85
C GLY A 118 10.78 -5.69 15.85
N ALA A 119 10.68 -4.82 14.86
CA ALA A 119 11.69 -4.60 13.83
C ALA A 119 11.58 -3.18 13.23
N PRO A 120 12.63 -2.65 12.56
CA PRO A 120 12.54 -1.40 11.81
C PRO A 120 11.42 -1.45 10.78
N VAL A 121 10.58 -0.41 10.72
CA VAL A 121 9.40 -0.36 9.84
C VAL A 121 9.56 0.68 8.75
N GLY A 122 9.53 0.26 7.48
CA GLY A 122 9.61 1.14 6.32
C GLY A 122 8.27 1.67 5.83
N ALA A 123 7.21 0.90 6.00
CA ALA A 123 5.86 1.32 5.61
C ALA A 123 4.78 0.63 6.46
N VAL A 124 3.68 1.33 6.68
CA VAL A 124 2.43 0.78 7.23
C VAL A 124 1.35 0.97 6.19
N LEU A 125 0.74 -0.12 5.73
CA LEU A 125 -0.28 -0.14 4.70
C LEU A 125 -1.61 -0.60 5.29
N THR A 126 -2.69 0.08 4.91
CA THR A 126 -4.06 -0.31 5.22
C THR A 126 -4.78 -0.76 3.96
N PHE A 127 -5.64 -1.76 4.09
CA PHE A 127 -6.42 -2.36 3.01
C PHE A 127 -7.86 -2.60 3.45
N GLY A 128 -8.81 -2.52 2.52
CA GLY A 128 -10.21 -2.84 2.72
C GLY A 128 -10.99 -2.69 1.42
N TYR A 129 -12.20 -3.21 1.37
CA TYR A 129 -13.09 -2.86 0.28
C TYR A 129 -13.52 -1.39 0.41
N PRO A 130 -13.68 -0.65 -0.71
CA PRO A 130 -14.03 0.76 -0.64
C PRO A 130 -15.47 0.95 -0.13
N ALA A 131 -15.69 1.96 0.73
CA ALA A 131 -17.02 2.34 1.20
C ALA A 131 -17.92 2.86 0.04
N ARG A 132 -17.31 3.37 -1.03
CA ARG A 132 -17.99 3.80 -2.27
C ARG A 132 -17.40 3.03 -3.44
N THR A 133 -18.26 2.48 -4.29
CA THR A 133 -17.87 1.72 -5.48
C THR A 133 -16.80 2.45 -6.28
N ARG A 134 -15.77 1.71 -6.67
CA ARG A 134 -14.67 2.14 -7.53
C ARG A 134 -14.65 1.23 -8.75
N ASP A 135 -14.63 1.83 -9.91
CA ASP A 135 -14.50 1.12 -11.17
C ASP A 135 -13.28 1.67 -11.93
N PRO A 136 -12.13 0.99 -11.83
CA PRO A 136 -10.92 1.36 -12.57
C PRO A 136 -11.12 1.35 -14.09
N GLU A 137 -12.00 0.48 -14.60
CA GLU A 137 -12.21 0.27 -16.04
C GLU A 137 -13.24 1.26 -16.62
N SER A 138 -13.83 2.12 -15.79
CA SER A 138 -14.75 3.18 -16.24
C SER A 138 -14.09 4.27 -17.09
N ARG A 139 -12.76 4.27 -17.22
CA ARG A 139 -11.97 5.22 -18.01
C ARG A 139 -10.72 4.57 -18.57
N THR A 140 -10.17 5.16 -19.62
CA THR A 140 -8.85 4.77 -20.15
C THR A 140 -7.73 5.21 -19.21
N ALA A 141 -6.53 4.66 -19.39
CA ALA A 141 -5.35 5.04 -18.62
C ALA A 141 -5.01 6.54 -18.79
N GLU A 142 -5.19 7.08 -20.00
CA GLU A 142 -4.95 8.48 -20.32
C GLU A 142 -5.92 9.39 -19.56
N GLU A 143 -7.20 9.05 -19.54
CA GLU A 143 -8.21 9.82 -18.78
C GLU A 143 -7.94 9.78 -17.26
N TRP A 144 -7.52 8.63 -16.74
CA TRP A 144 -7.10 8.52 -15.35
C TRP A 144 -5.84 9.32 -15.05
N SER A 145 -4.87 9.35 -15.96
CA SER A 145 -3.65 10.15 -15.86
C SER A 145 -3.95 11.63 -15.75
N VAL A 146 -4.83 12.17 -16.62
CA VAL A 146 -5.28 13.56 -16.53
C VAL A 146 -5.92 13.88 -15.19
N ARG A 147 -6.81 13.00 -14.70
CA ARG A 147 -7.46 13.18 -13.38
C ARG A 147 -6.50 13.07 -12.20
N ALA A 148 -5.35 12.45 -12.37
CA ALA A 148 -4.33 12.34 -11.33
C ALA A 148 -3.65 13.67 -11.01
N ASN A 149 -3.77 14.67 -11.90
CA ASN A 149 -3.14 15.98 -11.77
C ASN A 149 -1.65 15.89 -11.42
N ARG A 150 -0.92 15.05 -12.17
CA ARG A 150 0.53 14.90 -12.02
C ARG A 150 1.24 15.90 -12.92
N LYS A 151 2.47 16.25 -12.55
CA LYS A 151 3.37 17.01 -13.42
C LYS A 151 3.52 16.28 -14.76
N SER A 152 3.70 17.05 -15.83
CA SER A 152 4.00 16.50 -17.15
C SER A 152 5.37 15.80 -17.20
N LEU A 153 5.59 14.95 -18.18
CA LEU A 153 6.90 14.33 -18.37
C LEU A 153 7.99 15.37 -18.63
N ASP A 154 7.69 16.46 -19.34
CA ASP A 154 8.64 17.53 -19.63
C ASP A 154 9.10 18.26 -18.37
N GLU A 155 8.25 18.35 -17.34
CA GLU A 155 8.61 18.90 -16.02
C GLU A 155 9.47 17.95 -15.18
N LEU A 156 9.43 16.65 -15.46
CA LEU A 156 10.08 15.60 -14.64
C LEU A 156 11.32 15.01 -15.28
N VAL A 157 11.46 15.11 -16.61
CA VAL A 157 12.54 14.49 -17.36
C VAL A 157 13.58 15.55 -17.77
N ARG A 158 14.81 15.36 -17.36
CA ARG A 158 15.97 16.15 -17.80
C ARG A 158 16.96 15.24 -18.51
N ARG A 159 17.39 15.64 -19.69
CA ARG A 159 18.49 14.98 -20.40
C ARG A 159 19.79 15.73 -20.14
N ILE A 160 20.87 15.00 -19.87
CA ILE A 160 22.22 15.52 -19.61
C ILE A 160 23.20 14.89 -20.59
#